data_303f5e1676cdc17f520f1889f0c99ecf
#
_entry.id   303f5e1676cdc17f520f1889f0c99ecf
#
_cell.length_a   1.000
_cell.length_b   1.000
_cell.length_c   1.000
_cell.angle_alpha   90.00
_cell.angle_beta   90.00
_cell.angle_gamma   90.00
#
_symmetry.space_group_name_H-M   'P 1'
#
loop_
_entity.id
_entity.type
_entity.pdbx_description
1 polymer ?
#
loop_
_entity_poly.entity_id
_entity_poly.type
_entity_poly.pdbx_seq_one_letter_code
_entity_poly.pdbx_strand_id
1 'polypeptide(L)'
;MHLLSHTRKKSSKTYTYYSLAESYWEDKKNKKRVLCYLGRLTPLQAQKIRNALRVTRSLDTFVASFDDILFDDHWSYLDVAFLNHLWDDWGLSDVFPSPEETSHTRKKDISTADIAKALTFYRCLEPGSYLSSAEWFEGTACDHILGIDGSHFNDSRVYRELTMIDALKEKLEKYLYTTLRERDEEAFKVIFYDLSDSYFEGTKCKLAKPGITKANGFKSKKIVLSLLLNSKGYPFSWEILEDYTSDVKTLTANADQWKERFDLPKIISVFDRGMVSDENLKHLE
;
A
#
# COMPACT_ATOMS: atom_id res chain seq x y z
N MET A 1 13.34 -26.21 -34.13
CA MET A 1 14.00 -27.51 -33.79
C MET A 1 13.13 -28.31 -32.85
N HIS A 2 13.19 -29.65 -32.90
CA HIS A 2 12.46 -30.55 -32.00
C HIS A 2 13.23 -31.85 -31.80
N LEU A 3 12.98 -32.56 -30.71
CA LEU A 3 13.57 -33.86 -30.43
C LEU A 3 12.74 -34.95 -31.14
N LEU A 4 13.33 -35.62 -32.12
CA LEU A 4 12.76 -36.73 -32.84
C LEU A 4 13.17 -38.04 -32.14
N SER A 5 12.23 -38.93 -31.92
CA SER A 5 12.51 -40.29 -31.40
C SER A 5 12.16 -41.35 -32.43
N HIS A 6 12.97 -42.36 -32.52
CA HIS A 6 12.70 -43.56 -33.30
C HIS A 6 13.12 -44.81 -32.55
N THR A 7 12.33 -45.84 -32.68
CA THR A 7 12.52 -47.10 -31.98
C THR A 7 13.02 -48.18 -32.94
N ARG A 8 13.97 -48.98 -32.46
CA ARG A 8 14.42 -50.17 -33.15
C ARG A 8 14.24 -51.38 -32.24
N LYS A 9 13.67 -52.44 -32.76
CA LYS A 9 13.60 -53.75 -32.10
C LYS A 9 14.81 -54.58 -32.50
N LYS A 10 15.53 -55.13 -31.53
CA LYS A 10 16.61 -56.11 -31.76
C LYS A 10 16.39 -57.26 -30.75
N SER A 11 16.13 -58.45 -31.31
CA SER A 11 15.70 -59.60 -30.52
C SER A 11 14.42 -59.25 -29.75
N SER A 12 14.28 -59.58 -28.47
CA SER A 12 13.10 -59.27 -27.63
C SER A 12 13.14 -57.89 -26.99
N LYS A 13 14.16 -57.04 -27.28
CA LYS A 13 14.34 -55.73 -26.63
C LYS A 13 14.08 -54.60 -27.62
N THR A 14 13.39 -53.56 -27.12
CA THR A 14 13.11 -52.32 -27.85
C THR A 14 14.06 -51.23 -27.39
N TYR A 15 14.70 -50.54 -28.30
CA TYR A 15 15.63 -49.44 -28.03
C TYR A 15 15.12 -48.16 -28.68
N THR A 16 15.08 -47.09 -27.92
CA THR A 16 14.69 -45.77 -28.40
C THR A 16 15.95 -44.92 -28.61
N TYR A 17 16.07 -44.37 -29.80
CA TYR A 17 17.14 -43.46 -30.20
C TYR A 17 16.55 -42.09 -30.47
N TYR A 18 17.35 -41.06 -30.23
CA TYR A 18 16.93 -39.68 -30.37
C TYR A 18 17.83 -38.91 -31.32
N SER A 19 17.23 -37.98 -32.04
CA SER A 19 17.92 -37.07 -32.97
C SER A 19 17.32 -35.66 -32.78
N LEU A 20 18.17 -34.66 -32.92
CA LEU A 20 17.72 -33.29 -33.06
C LEU A 20 17.35 -33.04 -34.53
N ALA A 21 16.15 -32.57 -34.79
CA ALA A 21 15.65 -32.32 -36.11
C ALA A 21 14.95 -30.95 -36.21
N GLU A 22 14.93 -30.41 -37.43
CA GLU A 22 14.10 -29.26 -37.75
C GLU A 22 13.11 -29.64 -38.87
N SER A 23 11.94 -28.97 -38.84
CA SER A 23 10.96 -29.05 -39.93
C SER A 23 11.11 -27.83 -40.81
N TYR A 24 11.08 -28.03 -42.13
CA TYR A 24 11.10 -26.99 -43.15
C TYR A 24 10.12 -27.30 -44.26
N TRP A 25 9.68 -26.28 -44.96
CA TRP A 25 8.76 -26.43 -46.09
C TRP A 25 9.54 -26.42 -47.40
N GLU A 26 9.27 -27.41 -48.22
CA GLU A 26 9.79 -27.50 -49.57
C GLU A 26 8.71 -28.10 -50.49
N ASP A 27 8.42 -27.47 -51.60
CA ASP A 27 7.37 -27.86 -52.55
C ASP A 27 5.99 -28.04 -51.89
N LYS A 28 5.60 -27.13 -51.00
CA LYS A 28 4.36 -27.20 -50.21
C LYS A 28 4.24 -28.44 -49.30
N LYS A 29 5.33 -29.18 -49.09
CA LYS A 29 5.38 -30.33 -48.17
C LYS A 29 6.27 -30.02 -46.98
N ASN A 30 5.84 -30.47 -45.80
CA ASN A 30 6.65 -30.37 -44.60
C ASN A 30 7.67 -31.50 -44.59
N LYS A 31 8.94 -31.16 -44.73
CA LYS A 31 10.09 -32.08 -44.66
C LYS A 31 10.82 -31.93 -43.34
N LYS A 32 11.52 -32.98 -42.94
CA LYS A 32 12.34 -33.00 -41.72
C LYS A 32 13.80 -33.21 -42.05
N ARG A 33 14.67 -32.39 -41.49
CA ARG A 33 16.10 -32.52 -41.57
C ARG A 33 16.68 -32.86 -40.21
N VAL A 34 17.43 -33.95 -40.13
CA VAL A 34 18.17 -34.31 -38.91
C VAL A 34 19.42 -33.45 -38.85
N LEU A 35 19.57 -32.71 -37.76
CA LEU A 35 20.72 -31.83 -37.49
C LEU A 35 21.82 -32.57 -36.75
N CYS A 36 21.45 -33.41 -35.78
CA CYS A 36 22.39 -34.13 -34.94
C CYS A 36 21.75 -35.43 -34.41
N TYR A 37 22.53 -36.50 -34.41
CA TYR A 37 22.15 -37.79 -33.81
C TYR A 37 22.65 -37.83 -32.36
N LEU A 38 21.74 -38.01 -31.42
CA LEU A 38 22.01 -37.97 -29.96
C LEU A 38 22.16 -39.38 -29.35
N GLY A 39 21.83 -40.43 -30.12
CA GLY A 39 21.90 -41.79 -29.63
C GLY A 39 20.78 -42.15 -28.64
N ARG A 40 21.11 -42.95 -27.64
CA ARG A 40 20.18 -43.38 -26.58
C ARG A 40 20.23 -42.37 -25.46
N LEU A 41 19.07 -41.89 -25.03
CA LEU A 41 18.90 -40.99 -23.89
C LEU A 41 18.04 -41.67 -22.86
N THR A 42 18.31 -41.37 -21.61
CA THR A 42 17.37 -41.68 -20.53
C THR A 42 16.10 -40.83 -20.65
N PRO A 43 14.96 -41.25 -20.08
CA PRO A 43 13.73 -40.44 -20.08
C PRO A 43 13.96 -39.03 -19.54
N LEU A 44 14.77 -38.88 -18.49
CA LEU A 44 15.10 -37.59 -17.88
C LEU A 44 15.92 -36.70 -18.82
N GLN A 45 16.94 -37.26 -19.49
CA GLN A 45 17.76 -36.53 -20.50
C GLN A 45 16.89 -36.05 -21.67
N ALA A 46 16.01 -36.93 -22.18
CA ALA A 46 15.10 -36.57 -23.28
C ALA A 46 14.14 -35.46 -22.85
N GLN A 47 13.67 -35.47 -21.60
CA GLN A 47 12.79 -34.42 -21.07
C GLN A 47 13.52 -33.08 -20.90
N LYS A 48 14.75 -33.09 -20.35
CA LYS A 48 15.60 -31.88 -20.26
C LYS A 48 15.84 -31.25 -21.62
N ILE A 49 16.17 -32.04 -22.64
CA ILE A 49 16.37 -31.54 -24.02
C ILE A 49 15.07 -30.97 -24.59
N ARG A 50 13.91 -31.59 -24.37
CA ARG A 50 12.62 -31.03 -24.79
C ARG A 50 12.33 -29.69 -24.15
N ASN A 51 12.60 -29.57 -22.88
CA ASN A 51 12.42 -28.32 -22.15
C ASN A 51 13.34 -27.24 -22.71
N ALA A 52 14.62 -27.53 -22.89
CA ALA A 52 15.57 -26.60 -23.50
C ALA A 52 15.13 -26.12 -24.89
N LEU A 53 14.61 -27.02 -25.73
CA LEU A 53 14.10 -26.70 -27.07
C LEU A 53 12.81 -25.88 -27.06
N ARG A 54 12.04 -25.88 -25.97
CA ARG A 54 10.90 -24.96 -25.81
C ARG A 54 11.36 -23.55 -25.51
N VAL A 55 12.38 -23.42 -24.68
CA VAL A 55 12.94 -22.11 -24.26
C VAL A 55 13.54 -21.37 -25.46
N THR A 56 14.20 -22.09 -26.39
CA THR A 56 14.78 -21.46 -27.59
C THR A 56 13.75 -20.82 -28.54
N ARG A 57 12.45 -20.94 -28.26
CA ARG A 57 11.37 -20.33 -29.03
C ARG A 57 10.85 -19.04 -28.46
N SER A 58 11.21 -18.72 -27.22
CA SER A 58 10.81 -17.50 -26.52
C SER A 58 12.05 -16.83 -25.96
N LEU A 59 12.21 -15.54 -26.24
CA LEU A 59 13.32 -14.74 -25.72
C LEU A 59 13.19 -14.50 -24.21
N ASP A 60 11.96 -14.61 -23.69
CA ASP A 60 11.62 -14.30 -22.29
C ASP A 60 11.62 -15.54 -21.40
N THR A 61 12.07 -16.69 -21.89
CA THR A 61 12.07 -17.94 -21.14
C THR A 61 13.48 -18.50 -21.02
N PHE A 62 13.90 -18.82 -19.80
CA PHE A 62 15.16 -19.50 -19.51
C PHE A 62 14.92 -20.83 -18.77
N VAL A 63 15.89 -21.71 -18.79
CA VAL A 63 15.88 -22.95 -18.00
C VAL A 63 16.91 -22.80 -16.89
N ALA A 64 16.42 -22.83 -15.65
CA ALA A 64 17.27 -22.91 -14.48
C ALA A 64 16.93 -24.17 -13.65
N SER A 65 17.89 -24.72 -12.96
CA SER A 65 17.66 -25.65 -11.85
C SER A 65 17.22 -24.83 -10.63
N PHE A 66 16.49 -25.44 -9.70
CA PHE A 66 16.24 -24.81 -8.40
C PHE A 66 17.54 -24.43 -7.68
N ASP A 67 18.60 -25.22 -7.85
CA ASP A 67 19.92 -24.97 -7.28
C ASP A 67 20.67 -23.79 -7.93
N ASP A 68 20.23 -23.37 -9.13
CA ASP A 68 20.81 -22.23 -9.86
C ASP A 68 20.10 -20.90 -9.52
N ILE A 69 19.01 -20.94 -8.74
CA ILE A 69 18.25 -19.75 -8.34
C ILE A 69 18.85 -19.24 -7.03
N LEU A 70 19.54 -18.13 -7.12
CA LEU A 70 19.97 -17.37 -5.96
C LEU A 70 18.87 -16.36 -5.61
N PHE A 71 18.45 -16.35 -4.36
CA PHE A 71 17.58 -15.31 -3.84
C PHE A 71 18.46 -14.25 -3.17
N ASP A 72 18.68 -13.15 -3.86
CA ASP A 72 19.45 -12.03 -3.31
C ASP A 72 18.62 -11.26 -2.29
N ASP A 73 17.32 -11.08 -2.57
CA ASP A 73 16.37 -10.40 -1.70
C ASP A 73 14.98 -11.07 -1.75
N HIS A 74 14.23 -10.93 -0.68
CA HIS A 74 12.81 -11.29 -0.63
C HIS A 74 12.04 -10.16 0.07
N TRP A 75 11.03 -9.66 -0.61
CA TRP A 75 10.17 -8.61 -0.06
C TRP A 75 8.82 -9.18 0.36
N SER A 76 8.29 -8.67 1.47
CA SER A 76 6.92 -8.95 1.84
C SER A 76 5.99 -8.34 0.78
N TYR A 77 5.11 -9.15 0.24
CA TYR A 77 4.24 -8.76 -0.88
C TYR A 77 2.78 -8.63 -0.47
N LEU A 78 2.26 -9.62 0.30
CA LEU A 78 0.83 -9.73 0.55
C LEU A 78 0.29 -8.64 1.47
N ASP A 79 1.06 -8.14 2.39
CA ASP A 79 0.73 -7.04 3.30
C ASP A 79 0.50 -5.74 2.52
N VAL A 80 1.45 -5.37 1.64
CA VAL A 80 1.33 -4.20 0.77
C VAL A 80 0.17 -4.39 -0.22
N ALA A 81 0.03 -5.57 -0.84
CA ALA A 81 -1.06 -5.85 -1.77
C ALA A 81 -2.44 -5.76 -1.10
N PHE A 82 -2.56 -6.24 0.14
CA PHE A 82 -3.81 -6.16 0.91
C PHE A 82 -4.17 -4.71 1.24
N LEU A 83 -3.20 -3.91 1.71
CA LEU A 83 -3.44 -2.49 1.97
C LEU A 83 -3.76 -1.72 0.69
N ASN A 84 -3.12 -2.06 -0.43
CA ASN A 84 -3.45 -1.48 -1.72
C ASN A 84 -4.89 -1.78 -2.13
N HIS A 85 -5.33 -3.03 -1.97
CA HIS A 85 -6.72 -3.40 -2.23
C HIS A 85 -7.71 -2.61 -1.35
N LEU A 86 -7.43 -2.47 -0.05
CA LEU A 86 -8.28 -1.67 0.84
C LEU A 86 -8.31 -0.20 0.44
N TRP A 87 -7.18 0.38 0.08
CA TRP A 87 -7.10 1.77 -0.39
C TRP A 87 -7.97 2.00 -1.62
N ASP A 88 -7.91 1.06 -2.57
CA ASP A 88 -8.66 1.13 -3.83
C ASP A 88 -10.17 0.87 -3.58
N ASP A 89 -10.53 -0.07 -2.69
CA ASP A 89 -11.93 -0.33 -2.28
C ASP A 89 -12.59 0.90 -1.62
N TRP A 90 -11.80 1.68 -0.89
CA TRP A 90 -12.25 2.93 -0.30
C TRP A 90 -12.21 4.13 -1.26
N GLY A 91 -11.63 3.99 -2.46
CA GLY A 91 -11.49 5.04 -3.44
C GLY A 91 -10.69 6.26 -2.95
N LEU A 92 -9.76 6.06 -2.01
CA LEU A 92 -9.05 7.17 -1.34
C LEU A 92 -8.23 8.02 -2.30
N SER A 93 -7.82 7.49 -3.43
CA SER A 93 -7.09 8.27 -4.46
C SER A 93 -7.91 9.41 -5.05
N ASP A 94 -9.24 9.29 -5.07
CA ASP A 94 -10.15 10.30 -5.67
C ASP A 94 -10.19 11.62 -4.89
N VAL A 95 -9.72 11.60 -3.65
CA VAL A 95 -9.60 12.82 -2.82
C VAL A 95 -8.49 13.72 -3.32
N PHE A 96 -7.45 13.15 -3.90
CA PHE A 96 -6.27 13.88 -4.34
C PHE A 96 -6.45 14.43 -5.74
N PRO A 97 -5.80 15.56 -6.08
CA PRO A 97 -5.86 16.11 -7.43
C PRO A 97 -5.18 15.15 -8.42
N SER A 98 -5.76 15.04 -9.61
CA SER A 98 -5.15 14.24 -10.67
C SER A 98 -3.76 14.80 -11.06
N PRO A 99 -2.85 13.97 -11.57
CA PRO A 99 -1.56 14.47 -12.07
C PRO A 99 -1.68 15.56 -13.13
N GLU A 100 -2.78 15.56 -13.89
CA GLU A 100 -3.07 16.55 -14.94
C GLU A 100 -3.45 17.91 -14.35
N GLU A 101 -4.18 17.95 -13.24
CA GLU A 101 -4.58 19.18 -12.55
C GLU A 101 -3.42 19.89 -11.86
N THR A 102 -2.37 19.15 -11.48
CA THR A 102 -1.21 19.71 -10.75
C THR A 102 -0.06 20.15 -11.65
N SER A 103 -0.13 19.90 -12.95
CA SER A 103 0.98 20.07 -13.88
C SER A 103 0.85 21.31 -14.73
N HIS A 104 1.45 22.43 -14.28
CA HIS A 104 1.76 23.53 -15.20
C HIS A 104 3.15 23.43 -15.86
N THR A 105 4.03 22.50 -15.45
CA THR A 105 5.44 22.54 -15.91
C THR A 105 6.19 21.21 -16.07
N ARG A 106 5.80 20.10 -15.48
CA ARG A 106 6.40 18.76 -15.72
C ARG A 106 5.43 17.67 -15.27
N LYS A 107 5.32 16.60 -16.09
CA LYS A 107 4.65 15.37 -15.68
C LYS A 107 5.28 14.91 -14.38
N LYS A 108 4.51 14.84 -13.30
CA LYS A 108 5.00 14.35 -12.02
C LYS A 108 5.22 12.84 -12.15
N ASP A 109 6.41 12.38 -11.86
CA ASP A 109 6.76 10.97 -11.93
C ASP A 109 6.10 10.15 -10.79
N ILE A 110 5.65 10.84 -9.72
CA ILE A 110 4.88 10.29 -8.60
C ILE A 110 3.83 11.29 -8.16
N SER A 111 2.60 10.86 -7.94
CA SER A 111 1.48 11.72 -7.54
C SER A 111 1.44 11.98 -6.02
N THR A 112 0.70 13.00 -5.60
CA THR A 112 0.40 13.24 -4.17
C THR A 112 -0.40 12.07 -3.57
N ALA A 113 -1.31 11.47 -4.34
CA ALA A 113 -2.05 10.28 -3.94
C ALA A 113 -1.12 9.09 -3.66
N ASP A 114 -0.13 8.85 -4.53
CA ASP A 114 0.82 7.76 -4.37
C ASP A 114 1.69 7.94 -3.12
N ILE A 115 2.15 9.17 -2.85
CA ILE A 115 2.87 9.50 -1.63
C ILE A 115 1.99 9.27 -0.39
N ALA A 116 0.75 9.75 -0.40
CA ALA A 116 -0.18 9.54 0.70
C ALA A 116 -0.46 8.06 0.95
N LYS A 117 -0.67 7.28 -0.13
CA LYS A 117 -0.87 5.83 -0.10
C LYS A 117 0.34 5.13 0.52
N ALA A 118 1.55 5.37 0.02
CA ALA A 118 2.77 4.77 0.50
C ALA A 118 3.06 5.11 1.98
N LEU A 119 2.87 6.36 2.39
CA LEU A 119 3.03 6.79 3.79
C LEU A 119 1.99 6.15 4.72
N THR A 120 0.78 5.94 4.24
CA THR A 120 -0.26 5.22 4.99
C THR A 120 0.14 3.76 5.20
N PHE A 121 0.62 3.09 4.15
CA PHE A 121 1.09 1.70 4.25
C PHE A 121 2.29 1.58 5.18
N TYR A 122 3.26 2.48 5.04
CA TYR A 122 4.40 2.56 5.95
C TYR A 122 3.95 2.71 7.42
N ARG A 123 3.00 3.58 7.68
CA ARG A 123 2.47 3.78 9.04
C ARG A 123 1.75 2.54 9.59
N CYS A 124 1.12 1.74 8.73
CA CYS A 124 0.44 0.52 9.13
C CYS A 124 1.38 -0.67 9.35
N LEU A 125 2.45 -0.78 8.54
CA LEU A 125 3.31 -1.96 8.50
C LEU A 125 4.57 -1.81 9.35
N GLU A 126 5.25 -0.67 9.24
CA GLU A 126 6.50 -0.38 9.95
C GLU A 126 6.56 1.09 10.38
N PRO A 127 5.76 1.49 11.37
CA PRO A 127 5.65 2.90 11.75
C PRO A 127 6.96 3.49 12.25
N GLY A 128 7.44 4.52 11.57
CA GLY A 128 8.69 5.22 11.86
C GLY A 128 8.63 6.70 11.47
N SER A 129 9.80 7.31 11.32
CA SER A 129 9.93 8.69 10.85
C SER A 129 9.66 8.79 9.35
N TYR A 130 9.27 9.97 8.86
CA TYR A 130 9.14 10.17 7.42
C TYR A 130 10.47 10.03 6.66
N LEU A 131 11.61 10.24 7.32
CA LEU A 131 12.93 10.00 6.73
C LEU A 131 13.17 8.53 6.42
N SER A 132 12.80 7.63 7.35
CA SER A 132 12.96 6.19 7.14
C SER A 132 11.93 5.58 6.19
N SER A 133 10.90 6.33 5.79
CA SER A 133 9.90 5.83 4.84
C SER A 133 10.47 5.54 3.44
N ALA A 134 11.51 6.27 3.03
CA ALA A 134 12.15 6.05 1.73
C ALA A 134 12.91 4.72 1.69
N GLU A 135 13.69 4.42 2.74
CA GLU A 135 14.39 3.14 2.90
C GLU A 135 13.41 1.97 2.98
N TRP A 136 12.32 2.14 3.77
CA TRP A 136 11.26 1.15 3.84
C TRP A 136 10.61 0.90 2.48
N PHE A 137 10.35 1.95 1.70
CA PHE A 137 9.73 1.83 0.38
C PHE A 137 10.59 0.99 -0.57
N GLU A 138 11.90 1.24 -0.62
CA GLU A 138 12.87 0.48 -1.42
C GLU A 138 13.00 -0.97 -0.95
N GLY A 139 12.86 -1.23 0.35
CA GLY A 139 12.94 -2.56 0.96
C GLY A 139 11.65 -3.39 0.87
N THR A 140 10.62 -2.93 0.15
CA THR A 140 9.32 -3.60 0.04
C THR A 140 8.88 -3.78 -1.41
N ALA A 141 7.76 -4.48 -1.63
CA ALA A 141 7.15 -4.62 -2.96
C ALA A 141 6.32 -3.39 -3.40
N CYS A 142 6.48 -2.24 -2.73
CA CYS A 142 5.69 -1.04 -3.02
C CYS A 142 5.87 -0.53 -4.46
N ASP A 143 7.08 -0.53 -4.98
CA ASP A 143 7.38 -0.12 -6.35
C ASP A 143 6.62 -0.94 -7.39
N HIS A 144 6.61 -2.25 -7.22
CA HIS A 144 5.88 -3.20 -8.07
C HIS A 144 4.36 -3.05 -7.98
N ILE A 145 3.83 -2.94 -6.75
CA ILE A 145 2.38 -2.93 -6.51
C ILE A 145 1.77 -1.59 -6.90
N LEU A 146 2.46 -0.48 -6.60
CA LEU A 146 2.00 0.86 -6.91
C LEU A 146 2.38 1.32 -8.31
N GLY A 147 3.30 0.62 -8.99
CA GLY A 147 3.83 0.99 -10.30
C GLY A 147 4.64 2.29 -10.28
N ILE A 148 5.33 2.56 -9.19
CA ILE A 148 6.10 3.78 -8.93
C ILE A 148 7.58 3.44 -8.93
N ASP A 149 8.39 4.20 -9.66
CA ASP A 149 9.85 4.10 -9.55
C ASP A 149 10.30 4.63 -8.17
N GLY A 150 10.90 3.75 -7.36
CA GLY A 150 11.35 4.03 -6.00
C GLY A 150 12.31 5.22 -5.92
N SER A 151 13.10 5.49 -6.96
CA SER A 151 14.01 6.64 -7.01
C SER A 151 13.30 8.00 -6.88
N HIS A 152 12.00 8.05 -7.16
CA HIS A 152 11.17 9.24 -7.03
C HIS A 152 10.54 9.39 -5.64
N PHE A 153 10.59 8.35 -4.82
CA PHE A 153 10.11 8.38 -3.42
C PHE A 153 11.27 8.71 -2.49
N ASN A 154 11.50 9.99 -2.23
CA ASN A 154 12.59 10.48 -1.41
C ASN A 154 12.14 11.57 -0.42
N ASP A 155 12.98 11.86 0.57
CA ASP A 155 12.69 12.79 1.66
C ASP A 155 12.13 14.12 1.20
N SER A 156 12.81 14.76 0.26
CA SER A 156 12.42 16.09 -0.24
C SER A 156 11.05 16.05 -0.91
N ARG A 157 10.74 14.95 -1.56
CA ARG A 157 9.44 14.73 -2.19
C ARG A 157 8.37 14.49 -1.13
N VAL A 158 8.63 13.61 -0.17
CA VAL A 158 7.71 13.30 0.93
C VAL A 158 7.32 14.57 1.67
N TYR A 159 8.29 15.36 2.14
CA TYR A 159 7.99 16.58 2.90
C TYR A 159 7.21 17.63 2.11
N ARG A 160 7.48 17.76 0.82
CA ARG A 160 6.71 18.67 -0.04
C ARG A 160 5.27 18.21 -0.19
N GLU A 161 5.05 16.92 -0.42
CA GLU A 161 3.70 16.40 -0.61
C GLU A 161 2.90 16.34 0.70
N LEU A 162 3.55 16.22 1.87
CA LEU A 162 2.87 16.37 3.17
C LEU A 162 2.16 17.73 3.30
N THR A 163 2.77 18.81 2.79
CA THR A 163 2.11 20.13 2.78
C THR A 163 0.87 20.15 1.88
N MET A 164 0.93 19.44 0.76
CA MET A 164 -0.23 19.31 -0.14
C MET A 164 -1.33 18.45 0.47
N ILE A 165 -0.96 17.36 1.15
CA ILE A 165 -1.90 16.49 1.87
C ILE A 165 -2.61 17.24 2.99
N ASP A 166 -1.87 18.04 3.77
CA ASP A 166 -2.43 18.88 4.84
C ASP A 166 -3.47 19.87 4.29
N ALA A 167 -3.19 20.50 3.16
CA ALA A 167 -4.13 21.42 2.50
C ALA A 167 -5.43 20.72 2.03
N LEU A 168 -5.45 19.40 1.90
CA LEU A 168 -6.62 18.61 1.51
C LEU A 168 -7.43 18.08 2.70
N LYS A 169 -7.07 18.45 3.94
CA LYS A 169 -7.72 17.94 5.16
C LYS A 169 -9.25 18.01 5.08
N GLU A 170 -9.82 19.15 4.80
CA GLU A 170 -11.28 19.33 4.74
C GLU A 170 -11.95 18.47 3.66
N LYS A 171 -11.31 18.36 2.50
CA LYS A 171 -11.80 17.51 1.41
C LYS A 171 -11.77 16.04 1.82
N LEU A 172 -10.69 15.60 2.46
CA LEU A 172 -10.53 14.23 2.95
C LEU A 172 -11.54 13.89 4.04
N GLU A 173 -11.75 14.76 5.02
CA GLU A 173 -12.75 14.56 6.07
C GLU A 173 -14.18 14.47 5.52
N LYS A 174 -14.52 15.36 4.58
CA LYS A 174 -15.82 15.30 3.89
C LYS A 174 -15.99 14.00 3.10
N TYR A 175 -14.95 13.56 2.41
CA TYR A 175 -14.95 12.31 1.68
C TYR A 175 -15.16 11.11 2.60
N LEU A 176 -14.38 11.00 3.68
CA LEU A 176 -14.50 9.93 4.67
C LEU A 176 -15.90 9.91 5.29
N TYR A 177 -16.41 11.07 5.69
CA TYR A 177 -17.76 11.19 6.24
C TYR A 177 -18.82 10.68 5.27
N THR A 178 -18.79 11.14 4.01
CA THR A 178 -19.76 10.76 2.99
C THR A 178 -19.69 9.25 2.69
N THR A 179 -18.49 8.74 2.44
CA THR A 179 -18.26 7.32 2.13
C THR A 179 -18.67 6.40 3.28
N LEU A 180 -18.33 6.75 4.51
CA LEU A 180 -18.74 5.99 5.69
C LEU A 180 -20.26 6.01 5.90
N ARG A 181 -20.88 7.16 5.69
CA ARG A 181 -22.34 7.30 5.83
C ARG A 181 -23.09 6.54 4.75
N GLU A 182 -22.62 6.53 3.53
CA GLU A 182 -23.18 5.72 2.44
C GLU A 182 -23.08 4.21 2.71
N ARG A 183 -21.98 3.77 3.33
CA ARG A 183 -21.78 2.37 3.74
C ARG A 183 -22.67 1.97 4.92
N ASP A 184 -22.87 2.86 5.89
CA ASP A 184 -23.67 2.61 7.10
C ASP A 184 -24.16 3.91 7.75
N GLU A 185 -25.33 4.37 7.38
CA GLU A 185 -25.94 5.58 7.94
C GLU A 185 -26.26 5.44 9.44
N GLU A 186 -26.67 4.25 9.89
CA GLU A 186 -27.01 3.98 11.28
C GLU A 186 -25.81 4.18 12.23
N ALA A 187 -24.59 3.97 11.75
CA ALA A 187 -23.39 4.17 12.53
C ALA A 187 -23.14 5.64 12.91
N PHE A 188 -23.82 6.60 12.29
CA PHE A 188 -23.71 8.03 12.60
C PHE A 188 -24.74 8.54 13.60
N LYS A 189 -25.59 7.70 14.15
CA LYS A 189 -26.50 8.09 15.25
C LYS A 189 -25.77 8.38 16.56
N VAL A 190 -24.60 7.78 16.74
CA VAL A 190 -23.72 8.02 17.91
C VAL A 190 -22.34 8.36 17.39
N ILE A 191 -21.84 9.51 17.82
CA ILE A 191 -20.49 9.97 17.52
C ILE A 191 -19.65 9.88 18.78
N PHE A 192 -18.49 9.22 18.67
CA PHE A 192 -17.50 9.20 19.72
C PHE A 192 -16.49 10.32 19.47
N TYR A 193 -16.17 11.01 20.54
CA TYR A 193 -15.06 11.95 20.56
C TYR A 193 -13.97 11.42 21.50
N ASP A 194 -12.79 11.21 20.96
CA ASP A 194 -11.65 10.69 21.70
C ASP A 194 -10.43 11.58 21.57
N LEU A 195 -9.66 11.68 22.65
CA LEU A 195 -8.40 12.40 22.71
C LEU A 195 -7.25 11.45 22.95
N SER A 196 -6.31 11.48 22.04
CA SER A 196 -5.07 10.72 22.12
C SER A 196 -3.88 11.65 22.17
N ASP A 197 -2.86 11.33 22.97
CA ASP A 197 -1.61 12.06 22.93
C ASP A 197 -0.52 11.28 22.19
N SER A 198 0.35 12.02 21.54
CA SER A 198 1.57 11.49 20.96
C SER A 198 2.76 12.34 21.40
N TYR A 199 3.87 11.69 21.74
CA TYR A 199 5.10 12.40 22.01
C TYR A 199 5.75 12.90 20.72
N PHE A 200 6.47 14.00 20.82
CA PHE A 200 7.13 14.65 19.70
C PHE A 200 8.63 14.76 19.95
N GLU A 201 9.42 14.10 19.15
CA GLU A 201 10.88 14.07 19.32
C GLU A 201 11.58 15.30 18.73
N GLY A 202 10.94 16.03 17.84
CA GLY A 202 11.50 17.22 17.22
C GLY A 202 11.52 18.45 18.15
N THR A 203 12.31 19.45 17.79
CA THR A 203 12.43 20.71 18.56
C THR A 203 11.65 21.87 17.95
N LYS A 204 11.28 21.79 16.67
CA LYS A 204 10.74 22.92 15.89
C LYS A 204 9.23 23.02 15.87
N CYS A 205 8.48 22.01 16.34
CA CYS A 205 7.02 22.06 16.35
C CYS A 205 6.52 23.04 17.43
N LYS A 206 5.85 24.09 17.00
CA LYS A 206 5.29 25.12 17.90
C LYS A 206 4.11 24.61 18.73
N LEU A 207 3.36 23.64 18.20
CA LEU A 207 2.20 23.04 18.88
C LEU A 207 2.63 22.07 19.98
N ALA A 208 3.82 21.48 19.90
CA ALA A 208 4.30 20.51 20.86
C ALA A 208 4.71 21.18 22.17
N LYS A 209 3.99 20.90 23.25
CA LYS A 209 4.22 21.43 24.60
C LYS A 209 4.83 20.36 25.51
N PRO A 210 5.66 20.77 26.51
CA PRO A 210 6.16 19.84 27.53
C PRO A 210 5.02 19.25 28.34
N GLY A 211 4.97 17.94 28.48
CA GLY A 211 3.93 17.26 29.27
C GLY A 211 4.31 15.82 29.55
N ILE A 212 3.55 15.14 30.40
CA ILE A 212 3.68 13.71 30.63
C ILE A 212 2.77 13.02 29.62
N THR A 213 3.33 12.13 28.79
CA THR A 213 2.56 11.36 27.81
C THR A 213 2.01 10.08 28.44
N LYS A 214 0.81 9.66 28.06
CA LYS A 214 0.21 8.40 28.50
C LYS A 214 1.06 7.20 28.04
N ALA A 215 1.73 7.33 26.89
CA ALA A 215 2.46 6.24 26.25
C ALA A 215 3.76 5.84 26.99
N ASN A 216 4.51 6.78 27.55
CA ASN A 216 5.82 6.49 28.14
C ASN A 216 6.00 6.96 29.59
N GLY A 217 5.06 7.72 30.15
CA GLY A 217 5.13 8.22 31.54
C GLY A 217 6.24 9.25 31.81
N PHE A 218 7.02 9.64 30.80
CA PHE A 218 8.11 10.59 30.93
C PHE A 218 7.70 11.98 30.44
N LYS A 219 8.37 13.01 30.98
CA LYS A 219 8.17 14.39 30.53
C LYS A 219 8.82 14.56 29.16
N SER A 220 8.01 14.71 28.13
CA SER A 220 8.44 14.95 26.76
C SER A 220 7.58 16.04 26.12
N LYS A 221 7.99 16.54 24.94
CA LYS A 221 7.07 17.34 24.13
C LYS A 221 5.96 16.44 23.61
N LYS A 222 4.72 16.88 23.71
CA LYS A 222 3.56 16.15 23.21
C LYS A 222 2.65 17.03 22.37
N ILE A 223 1.91 16.39 21.51
CA ILE A 223 0.74 16.93 20.82
C ILE A 223 -0.48 16.10 21.22
N VAL A 224 -1.65 16.70 21.16
CA VAL A 224 -2.91 16.01 21.40
C VAL A 224 -3.66 15.91 20.06
N LEU A 225 -4.11 14.72 19.75
CA LEU A 225 -4.92 14.42 18.60
C LEU A 225 -6.35 14.16 19.06
N SER A 226 -7.29 14.94 18.58
CA SER A 226 -8.71 14.65 18.76
C SER A 226 -9.26 13.93 17.53
N LEU A 227 -10.11 12.94 17.76
CA LEU A 227 -10.74 12.14 16.72
C LEU A 227 -12.26 12.16 16.89
N LEU A 228 -12.96 12.33 15.79
CA LEU A 228 -14.39 12.03 15.67
C LEU A 228 -14.56 10.68 14.99
N LEU A 229 -15.25 9.78 15.67
CA LEU A 229 -15.48 8.42 15.18
C LEU A 229 -16.99 8.14 15.15
N ASN A 230 -17.42 7.34 14.20
CA ASN A 230 -18.76 6.80 14.21
C ASN A 230 -18.92 5.67 15.25
N SER A 231 -20.12 5.15 15.46
CA SER A 231 -20.40 4.11 16.46
C SER A 231 -19.65 2.79 16.23
N LYS A 232 -19.09 2.58 15.04
CA LYS A 232 -18.24 1.42 14.69
C LYS A 232 -16.75 1.68 14.86
N GLY A 233 -16.38 2.87 15.33
CA GLY A 233 -14.98 3.24 15.58
C GLY A 233 -14.21 3.73 14.35
N TYR A 234 -14.88 4.02 13.22
CA TYR A 234 -14.23 4.60 12.06
C TYR A 234 -14.07 6.11 12.22
N PRO A 235 -12.82 6.64 12.15
CA PRO A 235 -12.58 8.07 12.23
C PRO A 235 -12.96 8.75 10.91
N PHE A 236 -13.56 9.93 10.99
CA PHE A 236 -13.92 10.75 9.83
C PHE A 236 -13.48 12.20 9.94
N SER A 237 -13.09 12.66 11.15
CA SER A 237 -12.55 14.00 11.36
C SER A 237 -11.53 14.01 12.49
N TRP A 238 -10.56 14.92 12.44
CA TRP A 238 -9.52 15.05 13.46
C TRP A 238 -9.06 16.48 13.61
N GLU A 239 -8.56 16.82 14.81
CA GLU A 239 -7.86 18.08 15.08
C GLU A 239 -6.59 17.83 15.88
N ILE A 240 -5.60 18.69 15.69
CA ILE A 240 -4.36 18.67 16.47
C ILE A 240 -4.43 19.84 17.46
N LEU A 241 -4.38 19.50 18.74
CA LEU A 241 -4.51 20.43 19.86
C LEU A 241 -3.15 20.60 20.56
N GLU A 242 -2.97 21.78 21.17
CA GLU A 242 -1.71 22.08 21.90
C GLU A 242 -1.59 21.36 23.24
N ASP A 243 -2.70 21.18 23.97
CA ASP A 243 -2.72 20.59 25.33
C ASP A 243 -4.12 20.08 25.69
N TYR A 244 -4.22 19.20 26.71
CA TYR A 244 -5.47 18.70 27.28
C TYR A 244 -6.30 19.77 28.02
N THR A 245 -5.67 20.85 28.48
CA THR A 245 -6.37 21.91 29.22
C THR A 245 -7.39 22.68 28.39
N SER A 246 -7.36 22.52 27.06
CA SER A 246 -8.37 23.11 26.19
C SER A 246 -9.57 22.19 25.95
N ASP A 247 -9.59 20.98 26.50
CA ASP A 247 -10.55 19.91 26.18
C ASP A 247 -12.00 20.35 26.36
N VAL A 248 -12.28 21.01 27.46
CA VAL A 248 -13.62 21.43 27.86
C VAL A 248 -14.17 22.55 26.98
N LYS A 249 -13.34 23.59 26.75
CA LYS A 249 -13.75 24.77 25.94
C LYS A 249 -13.71 24.44 24.45
N THR A 250 -12.78 23.59 24.06
CA THR A 250 -12.62 23.16 22.66
C THR A 250 -13.75 22.26 22.23
N LEU A 251 -14.28 21.44 23.13
CA LEU A 251 -15.38 20.54 22.84
C LEU A 251 -16.65 21.29 22.41
N THR A 252 -17.04 22.31 23.18
CA THR A 252 -18.26 23.08 22.90
C THR A 252 -18.15 23.90 21.62
N ALA A 253 -17.00 24.55 21.42
CA ALA A 253 -16.76 25.31 20.18
C ALA A 253 -16.70 24.40 18.95
N ASN A 254 -16.12 23.22 19.08
CA ASN A 254 -16.02 22.26 17.99
C ASN A 254 -17.35 21.54 17.70
N ALA A 255 -18.18 21.28 18.72
CA ALA A 255 -19.46 20.61 18.53
C ALA A 255 -20.39 21.37 17.58
N ASP A 256 -20.43 22.69 17.67
CA ASP A 256 -21.22 23.53 16.80
C ASP A 256 -20.65 23.56 15.37
N GLN A 257 -19.32 23.65 15.23
CA GLN A 257 -18.65 23.55 13.94
C GLN A 257 -18.88 22.19 13.25
N TRP A 258 -18.89 21.10 14.02
CA TRP A 258 -19.14 19.77 13.47
C TRP A 258 -20.58 19.58 13.01
N LYS A 259 -21.55 20.11 13.78
CA LYS A 259 -22.96 20.12 13.39
C LYS A 259 -23.15 20.83 12.05
N GLU A 260 -22.56 22.01 11.91
CA GLU A 260 -22.64 22.80 10.68
C GLU A 260 -21.89 22.14 9.52
N ARG A 261 -20.67 21.64 9.77
CA ARG A 261 -19.79 21.08 8.74
C ARG A 261 -20.29 19.77 8.19
N PHE A 262 -20.86 18.90 9.02
CA PHE A 262 -21.31 17.56 8.64
C PHE A 262 -22.84 17.43 8.58
N ASP A 263 -23.57 18.53 8.71
CA ASP A 263 -25.04 18.54 8.71
C ASP A 263 -25.63 17.44 9.63
N LEU A 264 -25.16 17.40 10.89
CA LEU A 264 -25.54 16.40 11.85
C LEU A 264 -26.76 16.86 12.66
N PRO A 265 -27.92 16.24 12.51
CA PRO A 265 -29.16 16.69 13.19
C PRO A 265 -29.12 16.48 14.70
N LYS A 266 -28.41 15.47 15.15
CA LYS A 266 -28.23 15.15 16.57
C LYS A 266 -26.92 14.37 16.76
N ILE A 267 -26.10 14.83 17.72
CA ILE A 267 -24.88 14.15 18.12
C ILE A 267 -25.10 13.59 19.53
N ILE A 268 -24.89 12.30 19.72
CA ILE A 268 -24.74 11.70 21.04
C ILE A 268 -23.24 11.53 21.24
N SER A 269 -22.64 12.42 22.02
CA SER A 269 -21.20 12.38 22.25
C SER A 269 -20.89 11.51 23.47
N VAL A 270 -19.89 10.65 23.33
CA VAL A 270 -19.39 9.81 24.42
C VAL A 270 -17.95 10.21 24.69
N PHE A 271 -17.66 10.55 25.94
CA PHE A 271 -16.36 11.09 26.35
C PHE A 271 -15.75 10.24 27.46
N ASP A 272 -14.44 10.28 27.58
CA ASP A 272 -13.74 9.76 28.76
C ASP A 272 -14.07 10.61 29.99
N ARG A 273 -14.09 9.97 31.18
CA ARG A 273 -14.48 10.62 32.48
C ARG A 273 -13.69 11.88 32.79
N GLY A 274 -12.47 12.01 32.29
CA GLY A 274 -11.64 13.21 32.49
C GLY A 274 -12.14 14.47 31.79
N MET A 275 -13.11 14.35 30.89
CA MET A 275 -13.64 15.43 30.04
C MET A 275 -15.02 15.93 30.52
N VAL A 276 -15.62 15.27 31.50
CA VAL A 276 -16.97 15.61 32.00
C VAL A 276 -16.85 16.62 33.10
N SER A 277 -17.36 17.83 32.87
CA SER A 277 -17.65 18.84 33.91
C SER A 277 -19.10 19.30 33.85
N ASP A 278 -19.64 19.78 34.97
CA ASP A 278 -21.03 20.28 35.04
C ASP A 278 -21.26 21.46 34.06
N GLU A 279 -20.23 22.25 33.78
CA GLU A 279 -20.28 23.33 32.77
C GLU A 279 -20.42 22.80 31.36
N ASN A 280 -19.73 21.70 31.05
CA ASN A 280 -19.78 21.08 29.72
C ASN A 280 -21.14 20.42 29.47
N LEU A 281 -21.69 19.74 30.44
CA LEU A 281 -23.00 19.09 30.32
C LEU A 281 -24.10 20.12 30.06
N LYS A 282 -24.07 21.30 30.72
CA LYS A 282 -25.06 22.37 30.49
C LYS A 282 -24.98 23.01 29.11
N HIS A 283 -23.85 22.91 28.43
CA HIS A 283 -23.68 23.46 27.09
C HIS A 283 -24.05 22.48 25.97
N LEU A 284 -24.10 21.19 26.30
CA LEU A 284 -24.45 20.12 25.34
C LEU A 284 -25.94 19.74 25.38
N GLU A 285 -26.69 20.19 26.40
CA GLU A 285 -28.16 20.12 26.51
C GLU A 285 -28.83 21.22 25.67
#